data_6261f0a765e2350d38b9d40bdc73dbba
#
_entry.id   6261f0a765e2350d38b9d40bdc73dbba
#
_cell.length_a   1.000
_cell.length_b   1.000
_cell.length_c   1.000
_cell.angle_alpha   90.00
_cell.angle_beta   90.00
_cell.angle_gamma   90.00
#
_symmetry.space_group_name_H-M   'P 1'
#
loop_
_entity.id
_entity.type
_entity.pdbx_description
1 polymer ?
#
loop_
_entity_poly.entity_id
_entity_poly.type
_entity_poly.pdbx_seq_one_letter_code
_entity_poly.pdbx_strand_id
1 'polypeptide(L)' 'MKIEEAIVYCLASSGRGMRTEQIADMINRQRLHVRKDGLPVTSKKVYAVICRYPEMFVKAEGRIMLMI' A
#
# COMPACT_ATOMS: atom_id res chain seq x y z
N MET A 1 -8.99 -6.93 -5.28
CA MET A 1 -7.68 -6.62 -5.89
C MET A 1 -6.57 -7.36 -5.15
N LYS A 2 -5.49 -7.64 -5.85
CA LYS A 2 -4.28 -8.12 -5.19
C LYS A 2 -3.72 -6.98 -4.34
N ILE A 3 -2.95 -7.33 -3.30
CA ILE A 3 -2.46 -6.31 -2.37
C ILE A 3 -1.57 -5.26 -3.05
N GLU A 4 -0.72 -5.66 -4.00
CA GLU A 4 0.13 -4.69 -4.70
C GLU A 4 -0.71 -3.74 -5.55
N GLU A 5 -1.81 -4.24 -6.13
CA GLU A 5 -2.73 -3.40 -6.89
C GLU A 5 -3.45 -2.40 -5.98
N ALA A 6 -3.83 -2.86 -4.79
CA ALA A 6 -4.48 -1.99 -3.81
C ALA A 6 -3.55 -0.86 -3.37
N ILE A 7 -2.27 -1.16 -3.19
CA ILE A 7 -1.29 -0.14 -2.82
C ILE A 7 -1.14 0.89 -3.94
N VAL A 8 -1.05 0.42 -5.19
CA VAL A 8 -0.98 1.33 -6.35
C VAL A 8 -2.20 2.23 -6.40
N TYR A 9 -3.38 1.65 -6.18
CA TYR A 9 -4.62 2.42 -6.17
C TYR A 9 -4.59 3.52 -5.10
N CYS A 10 -4.14 3.19 -3.90
CA CYS A 10 -4.05 4.17 -2.82
C CYS A 10 -3.12 5.33 -3.20
N LEU A 11 -1.95 5.03 -3.72
CA LEU A 11 -0.96 6.04 -4.06
C LEU A 11 -1.43 6.90 -5.24
N ALA A 12 -2.06 6.27 -6.23
CA ALA A 12 -2.60 7.01 -7.37
C ALA A 12 -3.74 7.93 -6.95
N SER A 13 -4.60 7.46 -6.04
CA SER A 13 -5.73 8.25 -5.56
C SER A 13 -5.31 9.44 -4.74
N SER A 14 -4.26 9.28 -3.91
CA SER A 14 -3.80 10.37 -3.05
C SER A 14 -3.05 11.44 -3.83
N GLY A 15 -2.45 11.07 -4.95
CA GLY A 15 -1.65 11.98 -5.77
C GLY A 15 -0.34 12.40 -5.13
N ARG A 16 0.00 11.85 -3.98
CA ARG A 16 1.25 12.15 -3.27
C ARG A 16 1.62 10.96 -2.38
N GLY A 17 2.83 11.01 -1.83
CA GLY A 17 3.32 9.92 -1.00
C GLY A 17 2.47 9.67 0.24
N MET A 18 2.41 8.42 0.66
CA MET A 18 1.68 7.99 1.84
C MET A 18 2.60 7.14 2.71
N ARG A 19 2.35 7.15 4.00
CA ARG A 19 3.03 6.25 4.93
C ARG A 19 2.37 4.88 4.87
N THR A 20 3.11 3.85 5.24
CA THR A 20 2.58 2.48 5.20
C THR A 20 1.31 2.33 6.05
N GLU A 21 1.26 3.00 7.19
CA GLU A 21 0.06 2.96 8.05
C GLU A 21 -1.15 3.56 7.36
N GLN A 22 -0.94 4.66 6.65
CA GLN A 22 -2.02 5.32 5.91
C GLN A 22 -2.52 4.44 4.77
N ILE A 23 -1.59 3.78 4.08
CA ILE A 23 -1.93 2.87 2.99
C ILE A 23 -2.75 1.69 3.54
N ALA A 24 -2.28 1.08 4.62
CA ALA A 24 -2.99 -0.04 5.24
C ALA A 24 -4.39 0.37 5.68
N ASP A 25 -4.51 1.54 6.31
CA ASP A 25 -5.79 2.05 6.78
C ASP A 25 -6.77 2.27 5.61
N MET A 26 -6.28 2.86 4.52
CA MET A 26 -7.13 3.10 3.35
C MET A 26 -7.58 1.79 2.71
N ILE A 27 -6.68 0.82 2.60
CA ILE A 27 -7.03 -0.49 2.05
C ILE A 27 -8.13 -1.14 2.88
N ASN A 28 -8.00 -1.09 4.20
CA ASN A 28 -8.97 -1.72 5.10
C ASN A 28 -10.31 -1.00 5.08
N ARG A 29 -10.30 0.32 5.12
CA ARG A 29 -11.54 1.10 5.12
C ARG A 29 -12.33 0.95 3.83
N GLN A 30 -11.65 0.92 2.69
CA GLN A 30 -12.31 0.81 1.39
C GLN A 30 -12.40 -0.61 0.88
N ARG A 31 -11.91 -1.56 1.68
CA ARG A 31 -11.91 -2.99 1.33
C ARG A 31 -11.29 -3.26 -0.03
N LEU A 32 -10.19 -2.58 -0.30
CA LEU A 32 -9.49 -2.74 -1.58
C LEU A 32 -8.82 -4.10 -1.71
N HIS A 33 -8.44 -4.68 -0.59
CA HIS A 33 -7.89 -6.03 -0.53
C HIS A 33 -8.36 -6.69 0.76
N VAL A 34 -8.97 -7.86 0.64
CA VAL A 34 -9.46 -8.61 1.79
C VAL A 34 -8.66 -9.90 1.90
N ARG A 35 -8.07 -10.12 3.07
CA ARG A 35 -7.29 -11.33 3.34
C ARG A 35 -8.23 -12.53 3.48
N LYS A 36 -7.71 -13.72 3.15
CA LYS A 36 -8.49 -14.95 3.27
C LYS A 36 -8.90 -15.24 4.71
N ASP A 37 -8.07 -14.84 5.68
CA ASP A 37 -8.35 -15.06 7.10
C ASP A 37 -9.27 -14.00 7.69
N GLY A 38 -9.65 -12.99 6.92
CA GLY A 38 -10.53 -11.92 7.38
C GLY A 38 -9.87 -10.88 8.27
N LEU A 39 -8.58 -11.00 8.51
CA LEU A 39 -7.87 -10.04 9.35
C LEU A 39 -7.49 -8.80 8.53
N PRO A 40 -7.36 -7.65 9.18
CA PRO A 40 -6.99 -6.42 8.47
C PRO A 40 -5.57 -6.47 7.94
N VAL A 41 -5.33 -5.73 6.86
CA VAL A 41 -3.99 -5.54 6.32
C VAL A 41 -3.21 -4.66 7.28
N THR A 42 -1.97 -5.04 7.57
CA THR A 42 -1.11 -4.28 8.49
C THR A 42 -0.10 -3.44 7.74
N SER A 43 0.42 -2.41 8.40
CA SER A 43 1.49 -1.59 7.81
C SER A 43 2.73 -2.42 7.52
N LYS A 44 3.01 -3.40 8.37
CA LYS A 44 4.13 -4.30 8.18
C LYS A 44 3.99 -5.11 6.90
N LYS A 45 2.78 -5.58 6.61
CA LYS A 45 2.50 -6.33 5.37
C LYS A 45 2.65 -5.41 4.16
N VAL A 46 2.15 -4.19 4.25
CA VAL A 46 2.29 -3.20 3.17
C VAL A 46 3.78 -2.97 2.88
N TYR A 47 4.58 -2.76 3.92
CA TYR A 47 6.00 -2.55 3.76
C TYR A 47 6.68 -3.74 3.08
N ALA A 48 6.33 -4.96 3.49
CA ALA A 48 6.89 -6.17 2.91
C ALA A 48 6.59 -6.26 1.42
N VAL A 49 5.37 -5.92 1.03
CA VAL A 49 4.97 -5.93 -0.39
C VAL A 49 5.75 -4.88 -1.18
N ILE A 50 5.89 -3.68 -0.62
CA ILE A 50 6.65 -2.60 -1.26
C ILE A 50 8.08 -3.03 -1.52
N CYS A 51 8.70 -3.72 -0.58
CA CYS A 51 10.07 -4.22 -0.74
C CYS A 51 10.19 -5.29 -1.83
N ARG A 52 9.10 -6.00 -2.13
CA ARG A 52 9.08 -7.00 -3.20
C ARG A 52 9.00 -6.39 -4.59
N TYR A 53 8.56 -5.15 -4.70
CA TYR A 53 8.34 -4.49 -5.99
C TYR A 53 9.08 -3.16 -6.05
N PRO A 54 10.42 -3.20 -5.95
CA PRO A 54 11.21 -1.96 -5.93
C PRO A 54 11.10 -1.17 -7.23
N GLU A 55 10.70 -1.82 -8.31
CA GLU A 55 10.52 -1.14 -9.60
C GLU A 55 9.20 -0.36 -9.66
N MET A 56 8.29 -0.61 -8.71
CA MET A 56 6.99 0.06 -8.69
C MET A 56 6.88 1.16 -7.65
N PHE A 57 7.65 1.06 -6.57
CA PHE A 57 7.50 1.95 -5.42
C PHE A 57 8.83 2.54 -4.99
N VAL A 58 8.80 3.82 -4.60
CA VAL A 58 9.96 4.52 -4.06
C VAL A 58 9.69 4.88 -2.61
N LYS A 59 10.67 4.65 -1.75
CA LYS A 59 10.62 5.09 -0.36
C LYS A 59 11.44 6.36 -0.22
N ALA A 60 10.81 7.42 0.23
CA ALA A 60 11.49 8.71 0.40
C ALA A 60 10.94 9.40 1.64
N GLU A 61 11.82 9.70 2.58
CA GLU A 61 11.48 10.44 3.80
C GLU A 61 10.31 9.83 4.55
N GLY A 62 10.30 8.51 4.67
CA GLY A 62 9.26 7.78 5.38
C GLY A 62 7.94 7.65 4.63
N ARG A 63 7.89 8.09 3.38
CA ARG A 63 6.71 7.99 2.55
C ARG A 63 6.95 7.07 1.38
N ILE A 64 5.87 6.45 0.92
CA ILE A 64 5.90 5.58 -0.24
C ILE A 64 5.29 6.33 -1.41
N MET A 65 5.95 6.27 -2.56
CA MET A 65 5.46 6.94 -3.77
C MET A 65 5.52 5.96 -4.93
N LEU A 66 4.68 6.20 -5.94
CA LEU A 66 4.76 5.42 -7.16
C LEU A 66 6.00 5.86 -7.96
N MET A 67 6.67 4.88 -8.55
CA MET A 67 7.76 5.15 -9.48
C MET A 67 7.15 5.26 -10.88
N ILE A 68 6.94 6.47 -11.31
CA ILE A 68 6.33 6.74 -12.62
C ILE A 68 7.36 7.34 -13.55
#